data_c0002e09fca9aa28885470179cec7627
#
_entry.id   c0002e09fca9aa28885470179cec7627
#
_cell.length_a   1.000
_cell.length_b   1.000
_cell.length_c   1.000
_cell.angle_alpha   90.00
_cell.angle_beta   90.00
_cell.angle_gamma   90.00
#
_symmetry.space_group_name_H-M   'P 1'
#
loop_
_entity.id
_entity.type
_entity.pdbx_description
1 polymer ?
#
loop_
_entity_poly.entity_id
_entity_poly.type
_entity_poly.pdbx_seq_one_letter_code
_entity_poly.pdbx_strand_id
1 'polypeptide(L)'
;MKKIVKEVISVIIVVALLVPAIIYVAPFLVGGSFSSIVLGGSMEPTIHVGSIVIVRSVKPEDVKVGDIIAFKTGESKTIHRVIDKVVEGGSFYFRTKGDANEDPDPWIVKPEDVLGELQLTIPYYGYLIWFAQTPFGIVLFILVPAIILIANEVRNILKHRKGVKG
;
A
#
# COMPACT_ATOMS: atom_id res chain seq x y z
N MET A 1 -17.49 1.05 -33.99
CA MET A 1 -17.86 0.46 -32.69
C MET A 1 -16.89 -0.61 -32.21
N LYS A 2 -16.66 -1.72 -32.95
CA LYS A 2 -15.77 -2.83 -32.49
C LYS A 2 -14.31 -2.45 -32.25
N LYS A 3 -13.73 -1.47 -32.97
CA LYS A 3 -12.35 -0.98 -32.78
C LYS A 3 -12.23 -0.17 -31.49
N ILE A 4 -13.15 0.75 -31.25
CA ILE A 4 -13.18 1.59 -30.03
C ILE A 4 -13.31 0.72 -28.78
N VAL A 5 -14.20 -0.29 -28.79
CA VAL A 5 -14.37 -1.22 -27.67
C VAL A 5 -13.07 -1.98 -27.36
N LYS A 6 -12.33 -2.41 -28.40
CA LYS A 6 -11.02 -3.06 -28.20
C LYS A 6 -9.98 -2.14 -27.57
N GLU A 7 -9.90 -0.90 -28.06
CA GLU A 7 -8.98 0.10 -27.53
C GLU A 7 -9.30 0.43 -26.07
N VAL A 8 -10.58 0.61 -25.74
CA VAL A 8 -11.02 0.84 -24.35
C VAL A 8 -10.66 -0.36 -23.46
N ILE A 9 -10.93 -1.59 -23.89
CA ILE A 9 -10.56 -2.79 -23.12
C ILE A 9 -9.05 -2.89 -22.93
N SER A 10 -8.23 -2.63 -23.95
CA SER A 10 -6.78 -2.63 -23.82
C SER A 10 -6.30 -1.58 -22.83
N VAL A 11 -6.86 -0.37 -22.85
CA VAL A 11 -6.52 0.69 -21.89
C VAL A 11 -6.89 0.27 -20.47
N ILE A 12 -8.08 -0.30 -20.26
CA ILE A 12 -8.51 -0.79 -18.94
C ILE A 12 -7.55 -1.87 -18.42
N ILE A 13 -7.12 -2.81 -19.27
CA ILE A 13 -6.17 -3.86 -18.88
C ILE A 13 -4.82 -3.25 -18.50
N VAL A 14 -4.30 -2.33 -19.31
CA VAL A 14 -3.02 -1.65 -19.02
C VAL A 14 -3.11 -0.88 -17.71
N VAL A 15 -4.18 -0.13 -17.49
CA VAL A 15 -4.41 0.60 -16.23
C VAL A 15 -4.52 -0.36 -15.04
N ALA A 16 -5.25 -1.46 -15.19
CA ALA A 16 -5.40 -2.47 -14.12
C ALA A 16 -4.07 -3.14 -13.73
N LEU A 17 -3.12 -3.24 -14.65
CA LEU A 17 -1.79 -3.77 -14.37
C LEU A 17 -0.82 -2.71 -13.85
N LEU A 18 -0.88 -1.48 -14.40
CA LEU A 18 0.03 -0.40 -14.03
C LEU A 18 -0.29 0.21 -12.67
N VAL A 19 -1.57 0.36 -12.32
CA VAL A 19 -1.96 0.99 -11.04
C VAL A 19 -1.41 0.25 -9.83
N PRO A 20 -1.56 -1.08 -9.68
CA PRO A 20 -0.92 -1.82 -8.59
C PRO A 20 0.61 -1.73 -8.60
N ALA A 21 1.23 -1.78 -9.78
CA ALA A 21 2.68 -1.67 -9.91
C ALA A 21 3.18 -0.28 -9.47
N ILE A 22 2.50 0.79 -9.90
CA ILE A 22 2.83 2.16 -9.49
C ILE A 22 2.70 2.31 -7.97
N ILE A 23 1.63 1.81 -7.37
CA ILE A 23 1.41 1.91 -5.93
C ILE A 23 2.47 1.12 -5.15
N TYR A 24 2.92 -0.01 -5.68
CA TYR A 24 4.01 -0.77 -5.06
C TYR A 24 5.36 -0.03 -5.15
N VAL A 25 5.62 0.67 -6.25
CA VAL A 25 6.87 1.39 -6.50
C VAL A 25 6.84 2.82 -5.94
N ALA A 26 5.68 3.47 -5.89
CA ALA A 26 5.54 4.85 -5.44
C ALA A 26 6.16 5.16 -4.07
N PRO A 27 6.08 4.30 -3.03
CA PRO A 27 6.77 4.53 -1.76
C PRO A 27 8.26 4.78 -1.90
N PHE A 28 8.92 4.01 -2.78
CA PHE A 28 10.36 4.16 -3.03
C PHE A 28 10.68 5.45 -3.80
N LEU A 29 9.78 5.89 -4.68
CA LEU A 29 9.96 7.12 -5.46
C LEU A 29 9.78 8.41 -4.62
N VAL A 30 8.95 8.36 -3.58
CA VAL A 30 8.71 9.49 -2.67
C VAL A 30 9.59 9.44 -1.42
N GLY A 31 10.65 8.61 -1.42
CA GLY A 31 11.57 8.49 -0.29
C GLY A 31 11.00 7.72 0.91
N GLY A 32 9.92 6.96 0.73
CA GLY A 32 9.38 6.05 1.74
C GLY A 32 10.33 4.89 2.01
N SER A 33 10.52 4.54 3.29
CA SER A 33 11.36 3.40 3.69
C SER A 33 10.63 2.08 3.59
N PHE A 34 9.32 2.07 3.82
CA PHE A 34 8.45 0.91 3.64
C PHE A 34 6.97 1.30 3.54
N SER A 35 6.16 0.38 3.03
CA SER A 35 4.70 0.45 3.07
C SER A 35 4.14 -0.76 3.81
N SER A 36 2.99 -0.60 4.45
CA SER A 36 2.29 -1.68 5.14
C SER A 36 0.78 -1.51 5.04
N ILE A 37 0.05 -2.62 5.12
CA ILE A 37 -1.41 -2.61 5.25
C ILE A 37 -1.77 -2.54 6.72
N VAL A 38 -2.66 -1.64 7.07
CA VAL A 38 -3.18 -1.47 8.43
C VAL A 38 -4.25 -2.54 8.69
N LEU A 39 -4.01 -3.40 9.67
CA LEU A 39 -4.89 -4.49 10.04
C LEU A 39 -5.72 -4.20 11.28
N GLY A 40 -5.24 -3.32 12.16
CA GLY A 40 -5.91 -2.95 13.41
C GLY A 40 -6.61 -1.60 13.34
N GLY A 41 -7.67 -1.42 14.15
CA GLY A 41 -8.45 -0.17 14.22
C GLY A 41 -7.96 0.84 15.26
N SER A 42 -6.81 0.64 15.89
CA SER A 42 -6.31 1.52 16.98
C SER A 42 -6.08 2.96 16.54
N MET A 43 -5.94 3.23 15.24
CA MET A 43 -5.75 4.55 14.67
C MET A 43 -7.02 5.13 14.02
N GLU A 44 -8.16 4.49 14.18
CA GLU A 44 -9.44 5.08 13.74
C GLU A 44 -9.74 6.39 14.51
N PRO A 45 -10.38 7.37 13.90
CA PRO A 45 -10.76 7.45 12.49
C PRO A 45 -9.64 7.98 11.56
N THR A 46 -8.46 8.30 12.11
CA THR A 46 -7.35 8.94 11.36
C THR A 46 -6.80 8.01 10.28
N ILE A 47 -6.64 6.73 10.59
CA ILE A 47 -6.19 5.69 9.66
C ILE A 47 -7.16 4.53 9.72
N HIS A 48 -7.91 4.32 8.63
CA HIS A 48 -8.88 3.24 8.53
C HIS A 48 -8.23 1.87 8.35
N VAL A 49 -8.83 0.85 8.94
CA VAL A 49 -8.46 -0.55 8.67
C VAL A 49 -8.50 -0.83 7.16
N GLY A 50 -7.54 -1.58 6.66
CA GLY A 50 -7.38 -1.83 5.22
C GLY A 50 -6.72 -0.70 4.44
N SER A 51 -6.28 0.38 5.09
CA SER A 51 -5.46 1.41 4.45
C SER A 51 -4.05 0.91 4.17
N ILE A 52 -3.42 1.46 3.14
CA ILE A 52 -1.96 1.39 2.97
C ILE A 52 -1.36 2.63 3.60
N VAL A 53 -0.33 2.43 4.40
CA VAL A 53 0.49 3.50 4.95
C VAL A 53 1.87 3.48 4.31
N ILE A 54 2.38 4.66 3.99
CA ILE A 54 3.74 4.89 3.50
C ILE A 54 4.50 5.60 4.60
N VAL A 55 5.59 4.98 5.03
CA VAL A 55 6.42 5.43 6.14
C VAL A 55 7.78 5.84 5.61
N ARG A 56 8.23 7.03 6.01
CA ARG A 56 9.56 7.54 5.72
C ARG A 56 10.45 7.37 6.94
N SER A 57 11.70 6.92 6.72
CA SER A 57 12.71 6.92 7.78
C SER A 57 12.90 8.33 8.33
N VAL A 58 12.94 8.45 9.65
CA VAL A 58 13.14 9.71 10.36
C VAL A 58 14.17 9.48 11.47
N LYS A 59 14.98 10.48 11.75
CA LYS A 59 15.83 10.42 12.93
C LYS A 59 15.00 10.66 14.19
N PRO A 60 15.25 9.93 15.30
CA PRO A 60 14.48 10.10 16.53
C PRO A 60 14.46 11.53 17.07
N GLU A 61 15.53 12.30 16.83
CA GLU A 61 15.60 13.72 17.21
C GLU A 61 14.56 14.58 16.51
N ASP A 62 14.21 14.26 15.26
CA ASP A 62 13.28 15.03 14.43
C ASP A 62 11.80 14.71 14.71
N VAL A 63 11.51 13.58 15.36
CA VAL A 63 10.15 13.18 15.74
C VAL A 63 9.58 14.12 16.78
N LYS A 64 8.35 14.59 16.59
CA LYS A 64 7.65 15.55 17.45
C LYS A 64 6.43 14.92 18.09
N VAL A 65 5.98 15.51 19.19
CA VAL A 65 4.65 15.21 19.77
C VAL A 65 3.58 15.58 18.74
N GLY A 66 2.66 14.65 18.50
CA GLY A 66 1.63 14.73 17.47
C GLY A 66 1.92 13.95 16.21
N ASP A 67 3.18 13.63 15.93
CA ASP A 67 3.55 12.81 14.77
C ASP A 67 3.02 11.37 14.92
N ILE A 68 2.69 10.76 13.80
CA ILE A 68 2.34 9.34 13.75
C ILE A 68 3.57 8.58 13.31
N ILE A 69 4.06 7.71 14.17
CA ILE A 69 5.27 6.91 13.91
C ILE A 69 4.95 5.42 13.79
N ALA A 70 5.70 4.76 12.92
CA ALA A 70 5.77 3.31 12.89
C ALA A 70 6.98 2.85 13.71
N PHE A 71 6.78 1.86 14.56
CA PHE A 71 7.81 1.32 15.42
C PHE A 71 7.65 -0.19 15.63
N LYS A 72 8.70 -0.83 16.11
CA LYS A 72 8.68 -2.26 16.45
C LYS A 72 8.10 -2.46 17.84
N THR A 73 7.22 -3.46 17.95
CA THR A 73 6.66 -3.95 19.23
C THR A 73 6.88 -5.45 19.26
N GLY A 74 7.99 -5.90 19.82
CA GLY A 74 8.43 -7.30 19.68
C GLY A 74 8.67 -7.65 18.21
N GLU A 75 8.00 -8.68 17.70
CA GLU A 75 8.09 -9.10 16.29
C GLU A 75 7.12 -8.34 15.37
N SER A 76 6.19 -7.57 15.94
CA SER A 76 5.18 -6.83 15.20
C SER A 76 5.62 -5.40 14.91
N LYS A 77 4.92 -4.77 13.94
CA LYS A 77 5.04 -3.33 13.65
C LYS A 77 3.74 -2.65 14.07
N THR A 78 3.87 -1.58 14.83
CA THR A 78 2.74 -0.77 15.32
C THR A 78 2.86 0.63 14.74
N ILE A 79 1.72 1.28 14.52
CA ILE A 79 1.64 2.67 14.06
C ILE A 79 0.72 3.40 15.01
N HIS A 80 1.30 4.33 15.80
CA HIS A 80 0.55 5.12 16.77
C HIS A 80 1.04 6.56 16.79
N ARG A 81 0.29 7.44 17.42
CA ARG A 81 0.62 8.85 17.60
C ARG A 81 1.51 9.06 18.81
N VAL A 82 2.55 9.87 18.64
CA VAL A 82 3.41 10.33 19.73
C VAL A 82 2.62 11.33 20.59
N ILE A 83 2.42 11.00 21.86
CA ILE A 83 1.76 11.88 22.84
C ILE A 83 2.74 12.55 23.78
N ASP A 84 3.96 11.99 23.90
CA ASP A 84 5.01 12.58 24.73
C ASP A 84 6.38 12.17 24.20
N LYS A 85 7.40 13.05 24.40
CA LYS A 85 8.79 12.85 24.00
C LYS A 85 9.70 13.19 25.18
N VAL A 86 10.40 12.20 25.68
CA VAL A 86 11.32 12.33 26.82
C VAL A 86 12.76 12.21 26.33
N VAL A 87 13.63 13.05 26.83
CA VAL A 87 15.09 13.00 26.56
C VAL A 87 15.78 12.51 27.81
N GLU A 88 16.45 11.35 27.73
CA GLU A 88 17.19 10.76 28.84
C GLU A 88 18.54 10.24 28.34
N GLY A 89 19.62 10.61 28.99
CA GLY A 89 20.98 10.20 28.60
C GLY A 89 21.37 10.58 27.17
N GLY A 90 20.79 11.65 26.61
CA GLY A 90 21.02 12.08 25.22
C GLY A 90 20.22 11.27 24.17
N SER A 91 19.38 10.33 24.60
CA SER A 91 18.50 9.56 23.73
C SER A 91 17.04 10.03 23.82
N PHE A 92 16.26 9.83 22.75
CA PHE A 92 14.87 10.26 22.65
C PHE A 92 13.94 9.06 22.79
N TYR A 93 13.07 9.09 23.79
CA TYR A 93 12.08 8.08 24.08
C TYR A 93 10.69 8.62 23.80
N PHE A 94 9.78 7.78 23.29
CA PHE A 94 8.46 8.24 22.90
C PHE A 94 7.38 7.46 23.63
N ARG A 95 6.39 8.20 24.14
CA ARG A 95 5.14 7.65 24.61
C ARG A 95 4.13 7.78 23.51
N THR A 96 3.47 6.67 23.15
CA THR A 96 2.56 6.60 22.04
C THR A 96 1.16 6.21 22.47
N LYS A 97 0.18 6.50 21.59
CA LYS A 97 -1.20 6.12 21.79
C LYS A 97 -1.90 5.97 20.44
N GLY A 98 -2.71 4.93 20.29
CA GLY A 98 -3.64 4.81 19.17
C GLY A 98 -4.76 5.84 19.29
N ASP A 99 -5.13 6.47 18.18
CA ASP A 99 -6.16 7.54 18.19
C ASP A 99 -7.53 7.05 18.69
N ALA A 100 -7.85 5.77 18.47
CA ALA A 100 -9.08 5.13 18.97
C ALA A 100 -8.95 4.57 20.40
N ASN A 101 -7.76 4.51 20.97
CA ASN A 101 -7.55 3.94 22.29
C ASN A 101 -7.91 4.96 23.39
N GLU A 102 -8.41 4.51 24.54
CA GLU A 102 -8.62 5.37 25.69
C GLU A 102 -7.31 5.69 26.40
N ASP A 103 -6.48 4.68 26.61
CA ASP A 103 -5.23 4.77 27.34
C ASP A 103 -4.00 4.81 26.40
N PRO A 104 -2.90 5.44 26.87
CA PRO A 104 -1.59 5.33 26.22
C PRO A 104 -1.10 3.90 26.17
N ASP A 105 -0.17 3.65 25.24
CA ASP A 105 0.50 2.36 25.15
C ASP A 105 1.25 2.07 26.46
N PRO A 106 1.25 0.81 26.94
CA PRO A 106 1.88 0.44 28.21
C PRO A 106 3.42 0.41 28.15
N TRP A 107 3.99 0.58 26.97
CA TRP A 107 5.44 0.58 26.73
C TRP A 107 5.95 1.97 26.34
N ILE A 108 7.25 2.13 26.45
CA ILE A 108 7.96 3.29 25.92
C ILE A 108 8.72 2.87 24.65
N VAL A 109 8.53 3.60 23.57
CA VAL A 109 9.20 3.36 22.29
C VAL A 109 10.62 3.92 22.37
N LYS A 110 11.61 3.06 22.16
CA LYS A 110 13.02 3.41 22.14
C LYS A 110 13.42 3.97 20.77
N PRO A 111 14.49 4.80 20.69
CA PRO A 111 14.94 5.37 19.43
C PRO A 111 15.28 4.31 18.37
N GLU A 112 15.85 3.18 18.77
CA GLU A 112 16.20 2.06 17.89
C GLU A 112 14.99 1.30 17.33
N ASP A 113 13.84 1.39 18.00
CA ASP A 113 12.60 0.74 17.56
C ASP A 113 11.81 1.59 16.56
N VAL A 114 12.12 2.87 16.41
CA VAL A 114 11.45 3.76 15.45
C VAL A 114 11.83 3.37 14.03
N LEU A 115 10.84 2.98 13.24
CA LEU A 115 11.00 2.62 11.83
C LEU A 115 10.84 3.84 10.92
N GLY A 116 10.08 4.85 11.36
CA GLY A 116 9.87 6.08 10.63
C GLY A 116 8.55 6.76 10.96
N GLU A 117 8.28 7.84 10.25
CA GLU A 117 7.10 8.69 10.37
C GLU A 117 6.13 8.44 9.22
N LEU A 118 4.84 8.48 9.50
CA LEU A 118 3.78 8.40 8.50
C LEU A 118 3.85 9.58 7.54
N GLN A 119 3.99 9.28 6.25
CA GLN A 119 3.98 10.29 5.18
C GLN A 119 2.63 10.39 4.49
N LEU A 120 2.05 9.23 4.16
CA LEU A 120 0.84 9.15 3.35
C LEU A 120 0.02 7.93 3.76
N THR A 121 -1.29 8.10 3.75
CA THR A 121 -2.27 7.02 3.92
C THR A 121 -3.13 6.94 2.68
N ILE A 122 -3.31 5.72 2.14
CA ILE A 122 -4.24 5.44 1.03
C ILE A 122 -5.37 4.59 1.61
N PRO A 123 -6.55 5.20 1.87
CA PRO A 123 -7.64 4.50 2.55
C PRO A 123 -8.16 3.31 1.75
N TYR A 124 -8.45 2.21 2.43
CA TYR A 124 -9.10 1.00 1.93
C TYR A 124 -8.40 0.27 0.77
N TYR A 125 -7.28 0.79 0.27
CA TYR A 125 -6.59 0.21 -0.89
C TYR A 125 -5.94 -1.15 -0.59
N GLY A 126 -5.63 -1.40 0.67
CA GLY A 126 -5.13 -2.70 1.13
C GLY A 126 -6.11 -3.85 0.86
N TYR A 127 -7.42 -3.59 0.90
CA TYR A 127 -8.44 -4.61 0.55
C TYR A 127 -8.34 -5.03 -0.91
N LEU A 128 -8.06 -4.09 -1.82
CA LEU A 128 -7.88 -4.41 -3.24
C LEU A 128 -6.64 -5.27 -3.45
N ILE A 129 -5.53 -4.95 -2.78
CA ILE A 129 -4.30 -5.75 -2.84
C ILE A 129 -4.55 -7.15 -2.28
N TRP A 130 -5.19 -7.22 -1.12
CA TRP A 130 -5.52 -8.50 -0.50
C TRP A 130 -6.42 -9.34 -1.41
N PHE A 131 -7.47 -8.75 -1.99
CA PHE A 131 -8.33 -9.42 -2.96
C PHE A 131 -7.56 -9.90 -4.19
N ALA A 132 -6.66 -9.07 -4.74
CA ALA A 132 -5.84 -9.42 -5.90
C ALA A 132 -4.93 -10.64 -5.65
N GLN A 133 -4.54 -10.90 -4.40
CA GLN A 133 -3.73 -12.06 -4.00
C GLN A 133 -4.57 -13.34 -3.80
N THR A 134 -5.90 -13.24 -3.79
CA THR A 134 -6.76 -14.42 -3.73
C THR A 134 -6.78 -15.16 -5.07
N PRO A 135 -7.10 -16.47 -5.09
CA PRO A 135 -7.28 -17.21 -6.35
C PRO A 135 -8.28 -16.54 -7.30
N PHE A 136 -9.37 -15.97 -6.78
CA PHE A 136 -10.35 -15.22 -7.58
C PHE A 136 -9.78 -13.93 -8.14
N GLY A 137 -9.01 -13.18 -7.36
CA GLY A 137 -8.32 -11.96 -7.81
C GLY A 137 -7.29 -12.28 -8.92
N ILE A 138 -6.51 -13.33 -8.77
CA ILE A 138 -5.55 -13.79 -9.79
C ILE A 138 -6.28 -14.14 -11.09
N VAL A 139 -7.38 -14.88 -11.01
CA VAL A 139 -8.20 -15.20 -12.19
C VAL A 139 -8.72 -13.93 -12.84
N LEU A 140 -9.29 -13.01 -12.05
CA LEU A 140 -9.93 -11.80 -12.55
C LEU A 140 -8.91 -10.82 -13.16
N PHE A 141 -7.80 -10.57 -12.45
CA PHE A 141 -6.84 -9.53 -12.86
C PHE A 141 -5.73 -10.02 -13.78
N ILE A 142 -5.47 -11.33 -13.84
CA ILE A 142 -4.39 -11.89 -14.66
C ILE A 142 -4.94 -12.80 -15.73
N LEU A 143 -5.66 -13.87 -15.39
CA LEU A 143 -6.07 -14.87 -16.37
C LEU A 143 -7.11 -14.35 -17.35
N VAL A 144 -8.15 -13.66 -16.89
CA VAL A 144 -9.20 -13.11 -17.77
C VAL A 144 -8.62 -12.12 -18.78
N PRO A 145 -7.83 -11.10 -18.41
CA PRO A 145 -7.17 -10.21 -19.34
C PRO A 145 -6.23 -10.94 -20.32
N ALA A 146 -5.43 -11.88 -19.84
CA ALA A 146 -4.53 -12.65 -20.67
C ALA A 146 -5.28 -13.48 -21.74
N ILE A 147 -6.35 -14.18 -21.35
CA ILE A 147 -7.19 -14.94 -22.29
C ILE A 147 -7.81 -14.03 -23.34
N ILE A 148 -8.30 -12.85 -22.95
CA ILE A 148 -8.89 -11.88 -23.89
C ILE A 148 -7.84 -11.40 -24.91
N LEU A 149 -6.63 -11.08 -24.45
CA LEU A 149 -5.53 -10.63 -25.31
C LEU A 149 -5.12 -11.73 -26.29
N ILE A 150 -4.90 -12.96 -25.80
CA ILE A 150 -4.52 -14.12 -26.63
C ILE A 150 -5.62 -14.42 -27.66
N ALA A 151 -6.89 -14.45 -27.23
CA ALA A 151 -8.02 -14.72 -28.15
C ALA A 151 -8.15 -13.65 -29.25
N ASN A 152 -7.88 -12.38 -28.90
CA ASN A 152 -7.87 -11.30 -29.90
C ASN A 152 -6.72 -11.45 -30.90
N GLU A 153 -5.53 -11.80 -30.44
CA GLU A 153 -4.36 -11.97 -31.29
C GLU A 153 -4.51 -13.18 -32.23
N VAL A 154 -4.98 -14.31 -31.72
CA VAL A 154 -5.30 -15.49 -32.54
C VAL A 154 -6.33 -15.14 -33.61
N ARG A 155 -7.38 -14.41 -33.26
CA ARG A 155 -8.39 -13.94 -34.25
C ARG A 155 -7.76 -13.05 -35.34
N ASN A 156 -6.84 -12.17 -34.98
CA ASN A 156 -6.17 -11.31 -35.94
C ASN A 156 -5.31 -12.13 -36.91
N ILE A 157 -4.50 -13.05 -36.41
CA ILE A 157 -3.65 -13.95 -37.20
C ILE A 157 -4.51 -14.77 -38.19
N LEU A 158 -5.61 -15.36 -37.72
CA LEU A 158 -6.49 -16.15 -38.56
C LEU A 158 -7.18 -15.33 -39.66
N LYS A 159 -7.51 -14.05 -39.40
CA LYS A 159 -8.07 -13.13 -40.41
C LYS A 159 -7.04 -12.76 -41.48
N HIS A 160 -5.83 -12.44 -41.08
CA HIS A 160 -4.74 -12.14 -42.04
C HIS A 160 -4.42 -13.33 -42.94
N ARG A 161 -4.39 -14.56 -42.42
CA ARG A 161 -4.18 -15.79 -43.22
C ARG A 161 -5.30 -16.03 -44.26
N LYS A 162 -6.56 -15.68 -43.94
CA LYS A 162 -7.67 -15.83 -44.90
C LYS A 162 -7.66 -14.79 -46.01
N GLY A 163 -7.14 -13.55 -45.71
CA GLY A 163 -7.07 -12.49 -46.74
C GLY A 163 -5.90 -12.63 -47.73
N VAL A 164 -4.91 -13.49 -47.45
CA VAL A 164 -3.78 -13.77 -48.36
C VAL A 164 -4.06 -14.94 -49.33
N LYS A 165 -5.15 -15.67 -49.13
CA LYS A 165 -5.54 -16.82 -49.98
C LYS A 165 -6.68 -16.52 -50.97
N GLY A 166 -7.09 -15.30 -51.15
CA GLY A 166 -8.04 -14.79 -52.11
C GLY A 166 -7.39 -13.71 -52.99
#